data_a5b386db8ae08ce602b8931eadb56a1a
#
_entry.id   a5b386db8ae08ce602b8931eadb56a1a
#
_cell.length_a   1.000
_cell.length_b   1.000
_cell.length_c   1.000
_cell.angle_alpha   90.00
_cell.angle_beta   90.00
_cell.angle_gamma   90.00
#
_symmetry.space_group_name_H-M   'P 1'
#
loop_
_entity.id
_entity.type
_entity.pdbx_description
1 polymer ?
#
loop_
_entity_poly.entity_id
_entity_poly.type
_entity_poly.pdbx_seq_one_letter_code
_entity_poly.pdbx_strand_id
1 'polypeptide(L)'
;MDIDPALTALAAALRGEGPAVELSVGPDGELVVGHTETPGCDDAVAVVRTSGSTGAPKATVLTIESLAASAMGTALALKGEGQWLLALPVQFVAGVQVLVRSLFAGTRPWVVDMSGGFTPQAFTAGALELTDRIRFTSLVPTQLQRLLDSPSPETLAVLRRFNGILLGGAPASNGLLAAARDAGVRVITTYGSAETCGGCVYDGVPLEGVQVRVADDGRVLLGGDTVAAGYLDAPEARDTFFEEDGVRWYRTNDLGTMDADGRLTVLGRADDVIITGGVKISAAHVQEELEKSDGVTAAFVAGVPSAEWGQAVAAYVALADGATEPGATEPGAAAPAAAGTETGDPAVVLKDKWHRRLGLLAPKTILAAPELLMLPNGKPDRLAMIGRLNALHEGK
;
A
#
# COMPACT_ATOMS: atom_id res chain seq x y z
N MET A 1 -18.77 9.22 -9.16
CA MET A 1 -19.22 7.86 -8.78
C MET A 1 -20.33 8.00 -7.75
N ASP A 2 -21.49 7.38 -7.99
CA ASP A 2 -22.56 7.30 -6.97
C ASP A 2 -22.29 6.13 -6.03
N ILE A 3 -22.20 6.41 -4.72
CA ILE A 3 -21.90 5.41 -3.68
C ILE A 3 -23.13 5.01 -2.84
N ASP A 4 -24.31 5.59 -3.09
CA ASP A 4 -25.52 5.31 -2.32
C ASP A 4 -25.96 3.86 -2.37
N PRO A 5 -25.86 3.15 -3.52
CA PRO A 5 -26.15 1.72 -3.55
C PRO A 5 -25.22 0.90 -2.63
N ALA A 6 -23.91 1.23 -2.60
CA ALA A 6 -22.97 0.55 -1.72
C ALA A 6 -23.22 0.84 -0.24
N LEU A 7 -23.47 2.11 0.12
CA LEU A 7 -23.82 2.47 1.49
C LEU A 7 -25.08 1.76 1.96
N THR A 8 -26.12 1.68 1.10
CA THR A 8 -27.37 0.98 1.42
C THR A 8 -27.14 -0.50 1.64
N ALA A 9 -26.41 -1.16 0.73
CA ALA A 9 -26.13 -2.59 0.83
C ALA A 9 -25.26 -2.93 2.04
N LEU A 10 -24.18 -2.17 2.27
CA LEU A 10 -23.31 -2.36 3.44
C LEU A 10 -24.06 -2.10 4.76
N ALA A 11 -24.93 -1.07 4.81
CA ALA A 11 -25.73 -0.81 5.99
C ALA A 11 -26.73 -1.95 6.29
N ALA A 12 -27.34 -2.55 5.27
CA ALA A 12 -28.20 -3.71 5.44
C ALA A 12 -27.41 -4.94 5.95
N ALA A 13 -26.25 -5.23 5.33
CA ALA A 13 -25.38 -6.34 5.75
C ALA A 13 -24.87 -6.15 7.18
N LEU A 14 -24.46 -4.93 7.57
CA LEU A 14 -24.04 -4.60 8.95
C LEU A 14 -25.12 -4.79 10.00
N ARG A 15 -26.41 -4.75 9.62
CA ARG A 15 -27.54 -5.06 10.50
C ARG A 15 -27.97 -6.53 10.46
N GLY A 16 -27.29 -7.35 9.67
CA GLY A 16 -27.69 -8.75 9.43
C GLY A 16 -28.98 -8.88 8.59
N GLU A 17 -29.37 -7.85 7.84
CA GLU A 17 -30.58 -7.78 7.04
C GLU A 17 -30.35 -8.04 5.54
N GLY A 18 -29.08 -8.22 5.12
CA GLY A 18 -28.69 -8.42 3.73
C GLY A 18 -27.52 -9.39 3.57
N PRO A 19 -27.31 -9.90 2.35
CA PRO A 19 -26.17 -10.76 2.05
C PRO A 19 -24.85 -9.98 2.08
N ALA A 20 -23.72 -10.72 2.14
CA ALA A 20 -22.40 -10.14 2.02
C ALA A 20 -22.22 -9.39 0.68
N VAL A 21 -21.62 -8.22 0.76
CA VAL A 21 -21.45 -7.28 -0.36
C VAL A 21 -20.05 -7.45 -0.99
N GLU A 22 -20.00 -7.54 -2.30
CA GLU A 22 -18.76 -7.47 -3.07
C GLU A 22 -18.81 -6.21 -3.96
N LEU A 23 -17.91 -5.24 -3.71
CA LEU A 23 -17.85 -4.02 -4.49
C LEU A 23 -16.85 -4.14 -5.61
N SER A 24 -17.20 -3.66 -6.80
CA SER A 24 -16.31 -3.57 -7.95
C SER A 24 -16.56 -2.29 -8.73
N VAL A 25 -15.66 -1.96 -9.66
CA VAL A 25 -15.79 -0.82 -10.56
C VAL A 25 -15.89 -1.36 -11.98
N GLY A 26 -16.97 -1.02 -12.66
CA GLY A 26 -17.22 -1.39 -14.05
C GLY A 26 -16.29 -0.66 -15.03
N PRO A 27 -16.31 -1.06 -16.33
CA PRO A 27 -15.46 -0.46 -17.37
C PRO A 27 -15.65 1.06 -17.53
N ASP A 28 -16.87 1.55 -17.27
CA ASP A 28 -17.22 2.97 -17.38
C ASP A 28 -16.93 3.75 -16.08
N GLY A 29 -16.25 3.14 -15.11
CA GLY A 29 -15.95 3.74 -13.81
C GLY A 29 -17.12 3.80 -12.83
N GLU A 30 -18.24 3.15 -13.16
CA GLU A 30 -19.41 3.06 -12.27
C GLU A 30 -19.22 1.99 -11.19
N LEU A 31 -19.82 2.26 -10.02
CA LEU A 31 -19.82 1.32 -8.91
C LEU A 31 -20.79 0.18 -9.20
N VAL A 32 -20.30 -1.05 -9.09
CA VAL A 32 -21.10 -2.27 -9.15
C VAL A 32 -21.17 -2.89 -7.76
N VAL A 33 -22.39 -3.07 -7.26
CA VAL A 33 -22.69 -3.75 -6.00
C VAL A 33 -23.10 -5.19 -6.30
N GLY A 34 -22.20 -6.12 -6.04
CA GLY A 34 -22.46 -7.56 -6.11
C GLY A 34 -22.79 -8.12 -4.73
N HIS A 35 -23.36 -9.31 -4.72
CA HIS A 35 -23.64 -10.08 -3.52
C HIS A 35 -22.97 -11.45 -3.63
N THR A 36 -22.34 -11.88 -2.54
CA THR A 36 -21.61 -13.14 -2.50
C THR A 36 -22.14 -14.02 -1.37
N GLU A 37 -22.44 -15.27 -1.69
CA GLU A 37 -22.75 -16.26 -0.66
C GLU A 37 -21.50 -16.61 0.13
N THR A 38 -21.62 -16.66 1.45
CA THR A 38 -20.53 -16.95 2.39
C THR A 38 -20.91 -18.15 3.27
N PRO A 39 -20.86 -19.37 2.72
CA PRO A 39 -21.27 -20.57 3.46
C PRO A 39 -20.50 -20.71 4.78
N GLY A 40 -21.22 -20.86 5.88
CA GLY A 40 -20.65 -21.01 7.22
C GLY A 40 -20.20 -19.70 7.89
N CYS A 41 -20.56 -18.54 7.33
CA CYS A 41 -20.32 -17.23 7.91
C CYS A 41 -21.59 -16.36 7.75
N ASP A 42 -22.52 -16.53 8.69
CA ASP A 42 -23.85 -15.89 8.62
C ASP A 42 -23.82 -14.38 8.95
N ASP A 43 -22.72 -13.90 9.58
CA ASP A 43 -22.47 -12.52 9.95
C ASP A 43 -21.55 -11.79 8.96
N ALA A 44 -21.30 -12.36 7.78
CA ALA A 44 -20.50 -11.75 6.73
C ALA A 44 -21.15 -10.48 6.19
N VAL A 45 -20.38 -9.40 6.09
CA VAL A 45 -20.81 -8.08 5.58
C VAL A 45 -20.25 -7.81 4.21
N ALA A 46 -18.97 -8.09 4.03
CA ALA A 46 -18.29 -7.81 2.77
C ALA A 46 -17.28 -8.91 2.39
N VAL A 47 -17.11 -9.10 1.10
CA VAL A 47 -16.04 -9.92 0.54
C VAL A 47 -15.12 -9.03 -0.26
N VAL A 48 -13.83 -9.07 0.08
CA VAL A 48 -12.79 -8.28 -0.59
C VAL A 48 -11.80 -9.19 -1.29
N ARG A 49 -11.64 -8.99 -2.61
CA ARG A 49 -10.66 -9.76 -3.38
C ARG A 49 -9.31 -9.05 -3.39
N THR A 50 -8.28 -9.79 -3.05
CA THR A 50 -6.89 -9.29 -3.09
C THR A 50 -6.09 -10.09 -4.10
N SER A 51 -5.19 -9.42 -4.85
CA SER A 51 -4.21 -10.11 -5.68
C SER A 51 -3.24 -10.87 -4.77
N GLY A 52 -3.43 -12.18 -4.63
CA GLY A 52 -2.54 -13.03 -3.86
C GLY A 52 -1.11 -13.01 -4.45
N SER A 53 -0.09 -13.16 -3.61
CA SER A 53 1.31 -13.35 -4.04
C SER A 53 1.51 -14.59 -4.92
N THR A 54 0.55 -15.50 -4.91
CA THR A 54 0.51 -16.73 -5.73
C THR A 54 -0.19 -16.56 -7.08
N GLY A 55 -0.66 -15.33 -7.41
CA GLY A 55 -1.31 -15.02 -8.69
C GLY A 55 -2.83 -15.22 -8.71
N ALA A 56 -3.41 -16.08 -7.88
CA ALA A 56 -4.87 -16.21 -7.76
C ALA A 56 -5.42 -15.23 -6.73
N PRO A 57 -6.47 -14.44 -7.05
CA PRO A 57 -7.11 -13.56 -6.09
C PRO A 57 -7.72 -14.36 -4.93
N LYS A 58 -7.45 -13.91 -3.69
CA LYS A 58 -8.09 -14.46 -2.48
C LYS A 58 -9.28 -13.60 -2.09
N ALA A 59 -10.42 -14.24 -1.82
CA ALA A 59 -11.64 -13.58 -1.38
C ALA A 59 -11.72 -13.60 0.15
N THR A 60 -11.40 -12.49 0.80
CA THR A 60 -11.40 -12.34 2.26
C THR A 60 -12.79 -11.97 2.74
N VAL A 61 -13.33 -12.71 3.70
CA VAL A 61 -14.67 -12.50 4.28
C VAL A 61 -14.56 -11.63 5.52
N LEU A 62 -15.20 -10.45 5.48
CA LEU A 62 -15.24 -9.47 6.57
C LEU A 62 -16.59 -9.55 7.27
N THR A 63 -16.57 -9.70 8.60
CA THR A 63 -17.77 -9.88 9.44
C THR A 63 -18.23 -8.56 10.05
N ILE A 64 -19.44 -8.56 10.62
CA ILE A 64 -19.96 -7.43 11.41
C ILE A 64 -18.97 -7.07 12.51
N GLU A 65 -18.53 -8.07 13.29
CA GLU A 65 -17.63 -7.87 14.42
C GLU A 65 -16.28 -7.28 13.98
N SER A 66 -15.66 -7.88 12.96
CA SER A 66 -14.33 -7.43 12.52
C SER A 66 -14.32 -6.02 11.91
N LEU A 67 -15.38 -5.65 11.20
CA LEU A 67 -15.54 -4.29 10.67
C LEU A 67 -15.85 -3.27 11.77
N ALA A 68 -16.70 -3.63 12.74
CA ALA A 68 -17.01 -2.78 13.89
C ALA A 68 -15.78 -2.54 14.77
N ALA A 69 -15.02 -3.60 15.09
CA ALA A 69 -13.77 -3.50 15.85
C ALA A 69 -12.75 -2.58 15.14
N SER A 70 -12.57 -2.74 13.83
CA SER A 70 -11.68 -1.88 13.05
C SER A 70 -12.15 -0.41 13.01
N ALA A 71 -13.46 -0.17 12.86
CA ALA A 71 -14.02 1.19 12.86
C ALA A 71 -13.85 1.86 14.23
N MET A 72 -14.19 1.15 15.32
CA MET A 72 -14.07 1.64 16.69
C MET A 72 -12.61 1.90 17.06
N GLY A 73 -11.69 0.94 16.82
CA GLY A 73 -10.27 1.11 17.08
C GLY A 73 -9.68 2.31 16.33
N THR A 74 -10.12 2.52 15.07
CA THR A 74 -9.74 3.72 14.31
C THR A 74 -10.27 5.00 14.95
N ALA A 75 -11.54 5.05 15.36
CA ALA A 75 -12.13 6.24 16.00
C ALA A 75 -11.40 6.59 17.30
N LEU A 76 -11.04 5.60 18.11
CA LEU A 76 -10.26 5.79 19.34
C LEU A 76 -8.84 6.34 19.03
N ALA A 77 -8.13 5.75 18.07
CA ALA A 77 -6.79 6.19 17.67
C ALA A 77 -6.78 7.61 17.08
N LEU A 78 -7.82 7.97 16.33
CA LEU A 78 -7.99 9.30 15.74
C LEU A 78 -8.60 10.31 16.72
N LYS A 79 -9.06 9.86 17.90
CA LYS A 79 -9.71 10.65 18.95
C LYS A 79 -11.03 11.28 18.49
N GLY A 80 -11.79 10.55 17.71
CA GLY A 80 -13.12 10.95 17.27
C GLY A 80 -13.54 10.34 15.94
N GLU A 81 -14.81 10.50 15.65
CA GLU A 81 -15.45 10.20 14.39
C GLU A 81 -15.64 11.47 13.58
N GLY A 82 -15.82 11.37 12.28
CA GLY A 82 -16.00 12.52 11.41
C GLY A 82 -16.31 12.12 9.97
N GLN A 83 -16.32 13.11 9.09
CA GLN A 83 -16.59 12.92 7.67
C GLN A 83 -15.32 12.47 6.93
N TRP A 84 -15.48 11.49 6.07
CA TRP A 84 -14.40 10.90 5.28
C TRP A 84 -14.40 11.38 3.84
N LEU A 85 -13.21 11.64 3.31
CA LEU A 85 -12.97 11.80 1.87
C LEU A 85 -12.55 10.44 1.31
N LEU A 86 -13.30 9.88 0.38
CA LEU A 86 -12.99 8.64 -0.30
C LEU A 86 -12.11 8.93 -1.52
N ALA A 87 -10.82 8.66 -1.38
CA ALA A 87 -9.80 8.83 -2.42
C ALA A 87 -9.15 7.50 -2.85
N LEU A 88 -9.76 6.38 -2.45
CA LEU A 88 -9.30 5.03 -2.76
C LEU A 88 -10.41 4.22 -3.44
N PRO A 89 -10.07 3.27 -4.31
CA PRO A 89 -11.07 2.43 -4.96
C PRO A 89 -11.83 1.56 -3.95
N VAL A 90 -13.14 1.49 -4.11
CA VAL A 90 -14.06 0.82 -3.16
C VAL A 90 -13.97 -0.71 -3.17
N GLN A 91 -13.39 -1.32 -4.21
CA GLN A 91 -13.20 -2.76 -4.29
C GLN A 91 -12.09 -3.28 -3.36
N PHE A 92 -11.29 -2.38 -2.77
CA PHE A 92 -10.23 -2.74 -1.82
C PHE A 92 -10.65 -2.40 -0.39
N VAL A 93 -10.11 -3.13 0.57
CA VAL A 93 -10.49 -2.99 1.99
C VAL A 93 -10.38 -1.56 2.51
N ALA A 94 -9.41 -0.77 2.05
CA ALA A 94 -9.25 0.61 2.50
C ALA A 94 -10.41 1.51 2.03
N GLY A 95 -10.95 1.29 0.82
CA GLY A 95 -12.14 1.96 0.31
C GLY A 95 -13.40 1.49 1.03
N VAL A 96 -13.58 0.18 1.21
CA VAL A 96 -14.68 -0.38 2.02
C VAL A 96 -14.70 0.23 3.41
N GLN A 97 -13.53 0.32 4.07
CA GLN A 97 -13.41 0.90 5.42
C GLN A 97 -13.81 2.39 5.49
N VAL A 98 -13.58 3.17 4.45
CA VAL A 98 -14.09 4.55 4.41
C VAL A 98 -15.61 4.56 4.44
N LEU A 99 -16.27 3.67 3.67
CA LEU A 99 -17.73 3.56 3.67
C LEU A 99 -18.25 3.08 5.02
N VAL A 100 -17.68 2.02 5.57
CA VAL A 100 -18.08 1.43 6.86
C VAL A 100 -17.91 2.44 8.01
N ARG A 101 -16.76 3.09 8.11
CA ARG A 101 -16.51 4.13 9.14
C ARG A 101 -17.47 5.30 9.02
N SER A 102 -17.84 5.69 7.79
CA SER A 102 -18.86 6.73 7.58
C SER A 102 -20.24 6.29 8.04
N LEU A 103 -20.61 5.01 7.83
CA LEU A 103 -21.89 4.47 8.32
C LEU A 103 -21.92 4.45 9.86
N PHE A 104 -20.84 4.01 10.53
CA PHE A 104 -20.76 4.03 11.99
C PHE A 104 -20.80 5.46 12.56
N ALA A 105 -20.12 6.42 11.92
CA ALA A 105 -20.12 7.81 12.31
C ALA A 105 -21.42 8.55 11.97
N GLY A 106 -22.35 7.92 11.26
CA GLY A 106 -23.58 8.59 10.78
C GLY A 106 -23.31 9.74 9.80
N THR A 107 -22.15 9.72 9.11
CA THR A 107 -21.77 10.73 8.13
C THR A 107 -21.83 10.18 6.71
N ARG A 108 -21.91 11.07 5.72
CA ARG A 108 -21.80 10.69 4.32
C ARG A 108 -20.40 11.02 3.82
N PRO A 109 -19.63 10.05 3.29
CA PRO A 109 -18.32 10.35 2.73
C PRO A 109 -18.48 11.12 1.41
N TRP A 110 -17.51 11.97 1.10
CA TRP A 110 -17.40 12.59 -0.22
C TRP A 110 -16.43 11.77 -1.08
N VAL A 111 -16.73 11.64 -2.37
CA VAL A 111 -15.95 10.84 -3.31
C VAL A 111 -15.10 11.74 -4.17
N VAL A 112 -13.79 11.48 -4.22
CA VAL A 112 -12.88 12.14 -5.17
C VAL A 112 -13.18 11.63 -6.58
N ASP A 113 -13.29 12.52 -7.54
CA ASP A 113 -13.38 12.12 -8.94
C ASP A 113 -12.04 11.55 -9.42
N MET A 114 -12.03 10.27 -9.68
CA MET A 114 -10.85 9.54 -10.17
C MET A 114 -11.05 9.00 -11.60
N SER A 115 -11.99 9.51 -12.36
CA SER A 115 -12.26 9.08 -13.74
C SER A 115 -11.05 9.25 -14.66
N GLY A 116 -10.23 10.28 -14.41
CA GLY A 116 -8.93 10.53 -15.07
C GLY A 116 -7.71 10.07 -14.28
N GLY A 117 -7.89 9.20 -13.26
CA GLY A 117 -6.87 8.86 -12.28
C GLY A 117 -6.81 9.86 -11.12
N PHE A 118 -5.94 9.60 -10.16
CA PHE A 118 -5.75 10.49 -9.00
C PHE A 118 -4.96 11.73 -9.38
N THR A 119 -5.53 12.91 -9.14
CA THR A 119 -4.86 14.21 -9.34
C THR A 119 -4.99 15.09 -8.07
N PRO A 120 -3.99 15.97 -7.78
CA PRO A 120 -4.08 16.92 -6.68
C PRO A 120 -5.29 17.86 -6.81
N GLN A 121 -5.68 18.22 -8.03
CA GLN A 121 -6.83 19.09 -8.29
C GLN A 121 -8.16 18.42 -7.91
N ALA A 122 -8.36 17.17 -8.35
CA ALA A 122 -9.58 16.40 -8.02
C ALA A 122 -9.67 16.13 -6.51
N PHE A 123 -8.54 15.82 -5.86
CA PHE A 123 -8.49 15.64 -4.40
C PHE A 123 -8.85 16.95 -3.68
N THR A 124 -8.27 18.07 -4.08
CA THR A 124 -8.52 19.38 -3.49
C THR A 124 -9.99 19.77 -3.63
N ALA A 125 -10.57 19.63 -4.83
CA ALA A 125 -11.98 19.88 -5.09
C ALA A 125 -12.89 19.02 -4.17
N GLY A 126 -12.64 17.71 -4.09
CA GLY A 126 -13.39 16.82 -3.21
C GLY A 126 -13.23 17.16 -1.72
N ALA A 127 -12.03 17.57 -1.28
CA ALA A 127 -11.79 17.96 0.10
C ALA A 127 -12.49 19.26 0.51
N LEU A 128 -12.74 20.15 -0.43
CA LEU A 128 -13.49 21.39 -0.19
C LEU A 128 -14.98 21.14 0.07
N GLU A 129 -15.52 20.05 -0.46
CA GLU A 129 -16.93 19.67 -0.27
C GLU A 129 -17.24 19.08 1.11
N LEU A 130 -16.21 18.73 1.89
CA LEU A 130 -16.41 18.22 3.24
C LEU A 130 -16.95 19.34 4.15
N THR A 131 -18.10 19.09 4.75
CA THR A 131 -18.83 20.04 5.60
C THR A 131 -18.56 19.87 7.09
N ASP A 132 -18.14 18.68 7.52
CA ASP A 132 -17.85 18.42 8.93
C ASP A 132 -16.57 19.16 9.38
N ARG A 133 -16.50 19.41 10.69
CA ARG A 133 -15.32 20.00 11.33
C ARG A 133 -14.22 18.98 11.54
N ILE A 134 -14.58 17.71 11.74
CA ILE A 134 -13.67 16.58 11.89
C ILE A 134 -13.63 15.82 10.54
N ARG A 135 -12.45 15.74 9.94
CA ARG A 135 -12.25 15.25 8.58
C ARG A 135 -11.12 14.25 8.52
N PHE A 136 -11.35 13.17 7.80
CA PHE A 136 -10.38 12.11 7.59
C PHE A 136 -10.31 11.71 6.13
N THR A 137 -9.20 11.14 5.74
CA THR A 137 -9.04 10.43 4.46
C THR A 137 -8.02 9.30 4.60
N SER A 138 -8.04 8.38 3.66
CA SER A 138 -7.02 7.33 3.52
C SER A 138 -6.36 7.48 2.18
N LEU A 139 -5.03 7.39 2.15
CA LEU A 139 -4.20 7.52 0.96
C LEU A 139 -3.15 6.40 0.90
N VAL A 140 -2.65 6.14 -0.30
CA VAL A 140 -1.40 5.40 -0.49
C VAL A 140 -0.22 6.37 -0.62
N PRO A 141 1.04 5.93 -0.37
CA PRO A 141 2.21 6.81 -0.41
C PRO A 141 2.37 7.60 -1.70
N THR A 142 2.09 6.99 -2.85
CA THR A 142 2.16 7.65 -4.17
C THR A 142 1.14 8.78 -4.33
N GLN A 143 -0.05 8.66 -3.74
CA GLN A 143 -1.04 9.74 -3.73
C GLN A 143 -0.57 10.91 -2.86
N LEU A 144 -0.07 10.62 -1.66
CA LEU A 144 0.47 11.65 -0.77
C LEU A 144 1.68 12.35 -1.40
N GLN A 145 2.57 11.60 -2.05
CA GLN A 145 3.71 12.16 -2.79
C GLN A 145 3.22 13.17 -3.85
N ARG A 146 2.27 12.78 -4.71
CA ARG A 146 1.70 13.68 -5.73
C ARG A 146 1.05 14.93 -5.15
N LEU A 147 0.46 14.83 -3.95
CA LEU A 147 -0.14 15.98 -3.26
C LEU A 147 0.91 16.93 -2.68
N LEU A 148 2.10 16.43 -2.38
CA LEU A 148 3.21 17.21 -1.81
C LEU A 148 4.23 17.66 -2.86
N ASP A 149 4.18 17.10 -4.08
CA ASP A 149 5.01 17.53 -5.20
C ASP A 149 4.50 18.87 -5.75
N SER A 150 5.20 19.96 -5.42
CA SER A 150 4.86 21.32 -5.84
C SER A 150 3.39 21.71 -5.60
N PRO A 151 2.88 21.57 -4.35
CA PRO A 151 1.47 21.74 -4.04
C PRO A 151 1.02 23.20 -4.22
N SER A 152 -0.21 23.37 -4.73
CA SER A 152 -0.84 24.69 -4.71
C SER A 152 -1.11 25.14 -3.25
N PRO A 153 -1.19 26.44 -2.98
CA PRO A 153 -1.60 26.95 -1.65
C PRO A 153 -2.92 26.38 -1.17
N GLU A 154 -3.86 26.14 -2.09
CA GLU A 154 -5.18 25.57 -1.80
C GLU A 154 -5.07 24.09 -1.41
N THR A 155 -4.28 23.31 -2.15
CA THR A 155 -4.01 21.90 -1.82
C THR A 155 -3.40 21.78 -0.42
N LEU A 156 -2.40 22.60 -0.08
CA LEU A 156 -1.82 22.62 1.27
C LEU A 156 -2.85 23.02 2.33
N ALA A 157 -3.70 24.01 2.04
CA ALA A 157 -4.72 24.47 2.97
C ALA A 157 -5.73 23.34 3.29
N VAL A 158 -6.19 22.58 2.28
CA VAL A 158 -7.11 21.47 2.53
C VAL A 158 -6.43 20.31 3.23
N LEU A 159 -5.18 19.97 2.89
CA LEU A 159 -4.41 18.90 3.57
C LEU A 159 -4.29 19.18 5.08
N ARG A 160 -4.00 20.43 5.47
CA ARG A 160 -3.87 20.84 6.87
C ARG A 160 -5.19 20.83 7.65
N ARG A 161 -6.33 20.77 6.96
CA ARG A 161 -7.67 20.71 7.58
C ARG A 161 -8.08 19.30 7.98
N PHE A 162 -7.36 18.25 7.52
CA PHE A 162 -7.63 16.89 7.95
C PHE A 162 -7.15 16.68 9.39
N ASN A 163 -8.01 16.11 10.22
CA ASN A 163 -7.68 15.69 11.57
C ASN A 163 -6.76 14.45 11.58
N GLY A 164 -6.71 13.73 10.47
CA GLY A 164 -5.79 12.63 10.21
C GLY A 164 -5.90 12.14 8.78
N ILE A 165 -4.75 11.84 8.19
CA ILE A 165 -4.63 11.18 6.89
C ILE A 165 -4.00 9.82 7.16
N LEU A 166 -4.79 8.75 6.99
CA LEU A 166 -4.29 7.38 7.13
C LEU A 166 -3.48 7.03 5.88
N LEU A 167 -2.23 6.66 6.07
CA LEU A 167 -1.30 6.31 5.00
C LEU A 167 -0.95 4.83 5.07
N GLY A 168 -1.35 4.06 4.08
CA GLY A 168 -1.14 2.62 4.10
C GLY A 168 -1.04 1.99 2.72
N GLY A 169 -1.10 0.67 2.68
CA GLY A 169 -1.08 -0.12 1.44
C GLY A 169 0.32 -0.39 0.87
N ALA A 170 1.31 0.42 1.20
CA ALA A 170 2.73 0.23 0.89
C ALA A 170 3.60 0.95 1.95
N PRO A 171 4.89 0.62 2.08
CA PRO A 171 5.82 1.39 2.90
C PRO A 171 5.91 2.86 2.43
N ALA A 172 5.92 3.79 3.38
CA ALA A 172 6.16 5.20 3.11
C ALA A 172 7.64 5.53 3.40
N SER A 173 8.30 6.26 2.49
CA SER A 173 9.67 6.67 2.71
C SER A 173 9.78 7.69 3.86
N ASN A 174 10.90 7.69 4.57
CA ASN A 174 11.17 8.67 5.62
C ASN A 174 11.16 10.11 5.08
N GLY A 175 11.58 10.30 3.82
CA GLY A 175 11.54 11.59 3.13
C GLY A 175 10.11 12.10 2.94
N LEU A 176 9.19 11.22 2.50
CA LEU A 176 7.77 11.57 2.34
C LEU A 176 7.12 11.96 3.68
N LEU A 177 7.40 11.18 4.74
CA LEU A 177 6.86 11.47 6.07
C LEU A 177 7.44 12.78 6.65
N ALA A 178 8.71 13.07 6.40
CA ALA A 178 9.34 14.35 6.76
C ALA A 178 8.70 15.52 6.00
N ALA A 179 8.55 15.40 4.68
CA ALA A 179 7.90 16.42 3.85
C ALA A 179 6.46 16.71 4.30
N ALA A 180 5.68 15.69 4.63
CA ALA A 180 4.33 15.87 5.17
C ALA A 180 4.34 16.63 6.50
N ARG A 181 5.26 16.27 7.41
CA ARG A 181 5.43 16.94 8.71
C ARG A 181 5.80 18.41 8.54
N ASP A 182 6.79 18.69 7.68
CA ASP A 182 7.26 20.05 7.41
C ASP A 182 6.17 20.91 6.75
N ALA A 183 5.32 20.27 5.94
CA ALA A 183 4.12 20.88 5.37
C ALA A 183 3.00 21.12 6.40
N GLY A 184 3.13 20.62 7.63
CA GLY A 184 2.10 20.73 8.68
C GLY A 184 0.91 19.80 8.44
N VAL A 185 1.10 18.70 7.73
CA VAL A 185 0.06 17.70 7.40
C VAL A 185 0.13 16.54 8.40
N ARG A 186 -1.00 16.22 9.02
CA ARG A 186 -1.09 15.14 10.01
C ARG A 186 -1.28 13.79 9.30
N VAL A 187 -0.21 13.10 9.06
CA VAL A 187 -0.19 11.73 8.50
C VAL A 187 -0.01 10.72 9.63
N ILE A 188 -0.73 9.61 9.54
CA ILE A 188 -0.68 8.46 10.45
C ILE A 188 -0.40 7.24 9.57
N THR A 189 0.75 6.62 9.76
CA THR A 189 1.09 5.39 9.02
C THR A 189 0.26 4.22 9.52
N THR A 190 -0.24 3.38 8.60
CA THR A 190 -1.08 2.24 8.96
C THR A 190 -0.53 0.95 8.38
N TYR A 191 -0.49 -0.10 9.20
CA TYR A 191 -0.13 -1.44 8.78
C TYR A 191 -1.31 -2.39 9.03
N GLY A 192 -1.58 -3.24 8.05
CA GLY A 192 -2.65 -4.22 8.01
C GLY A 192 -3.01 -4.59 6.58
N SER A 193 -4.01 -5.43 6.42
CA SER A 193 -4.42 -5.98 5.14
C SER A 193 -5.94 -6.23 5.11
N ALA A 194 -6.47 -6.88 4.07
CA ALA A 194 -7.87 -7.28 4.03
C ALA A 194 -8.19 -8.26 5.19
N GLU A 195 -7.24 -9.11 5.53
CA GLU A 195 -7.33 -10.12 6.58
C GLU A 195 -7.44 -9.55 8.01
N THR A 196 -7.19 -8.24 8.15
CA THR A 196 -7.37 -7.49 9.42
C THR A 196 -8.33 -6.31 9.26
N CYS A 197 -9.27 -6.39 8.32
CA CYS A 197 -10.21 -5.31 8.00
C CYS A 197 -9.52 -3.97 7.73
N GLY A 198 -8.37 -4.00 7.05
CA GLY A 198 -7.53 -2.84 6.79
C GLY A 198 -6.43 -2.65 7.84
N GLY A 199 -5.98 -1.40 8.02
CA GLY A 199 -4.95 -1.07 9.00
C GLY A 199 -5.41 -1.36 10.42
N CYS A 200 -4.63 -2.11 11.17
CA CYS A 200 -4.86 -2.46 12.58
C CYS A 200 -3.70 -2.06 13.50
N VAL A 201 -2.58 -1.56 12.95
CA VAL A 201 -1.45 -0.97 13.68
C VAL A 201 -1.18 0.43 13.13
N TYR A 202 -1.24 1.46 13.98
CA TYR A 202 -1.06 2.86 13.59
C TYR A 202 0.21 3.44 14.21
N ASP A 203 1.10 4.00 13.38
CA ASP A 203 2.42 4.49 13.80
C ASP A 203 3.19 3.47 14.67
N GLY A 204 3.08 2.18 14.34
CA GLY A 204 3.66 1.07 15.06
C GLY A 204 2.87 0.62 16.31
N VAL A 205 1.82 1.33 16.71
CA VAL A 205 0.99 0.99 17.89
C VAL A 205 -0.25 0.21 17.44
N PRO A 206 -0.49 -0.99 18.01
CA PRO A 206 -1.73 -1.73 17.76
C PRO A 206 -2.97 -0.92 18.18
N LEU A 207 -4.04 -1.03 17.38
CA LEU A 207 -5.33 -0.46 17.77
C LEU A 207 -5.89 -1.16 19.02
N GLU A 208 -6.84 -0.52 19.69
CA GLU A 208 -7.57 -1.12 20.82
C GLU A 208 -8.18 -2.47 20.39
N GLY A 209 -7.99 -3.51 21.20
CA GLY A 209 -8.45 -4.88 20.90
C GLY A 209 -7.55 -5.66 19.92
N VAL A 210 -6.52 -5.05 19.36
CA VAL A 210 -5.56 -5.71 18.47
C VAL A 210 -4.34 -6.19 19.25
N GLN A 211 -3.95 -7.43 19.04
CA GLN A 211 -2.74 -8.03 19.57
C GLN A 211 -1.72 -8.24 18.45
N VAL A 212 -0.45 -8.01 18.77
CA VAL A 212 0.66 -8.25 17.84
C VAL A 212 1.67 -9.16 18.51
N ARG A 213 2.11 -10.19 17.78
CA ARG A 213 3.23 -11.06 18.18
C ARG A 213 4.22 -11.17 17.01
N VAL A 214 5.47 -11.39 17.34
CA VAL A 214 6.50 -11.79 16.38
C VAL A 214 6.89 -13.23 16.71
N ALA A 215 6.67 -14.13 15.77
CA ALA A 215 6.99 -15.54 15.92
C ALA A 215 8.52 -15.78 15.88
N ASP A 216 8.98 -16.98 16.27
CA ASP A 216 10.41 -17.34 16.29
C ASP A 216 11.08 -17.22 14.91
N ASP A 217 10.32 -17.39 13.82
CA ASP A 217 10.78 -17.21 12.45
C ASP A 217 10.78 -15.73 11.99
N GLY A 218 10.44 -14.79 12.88
CA GLY A 218 10.37 -13.35 12.64
C GLY A 218 9.05 -12.88 12.01
N ARG A 219 8.09 -13.76 11.74
CA ARG A 219 6.82 -13.39 11.13
C ARG A 219 5.92 -12.65 12.10
N VAL A 220 5.26 -11.62 11.60
CA VAL A 220 4.25 -10.87 12.34
C VAL A 220 2.94 -11.67 12.37
N LEU A 221 2.39 -11.84 13.57
CA LEU A 221 1.07 -12.38 13.83
C LEU A 221 0.18 -11.25 14.31
N LEU A 222 -1.00 -11.11 13.73
CA LEU A 222 -2.00 -10.11 14.10
C LEU A 222 -3.22 -10.82 14.66
N GLY A 223 -3.63 -10.47 15.87
CA GLY A 223 -4.73 -11.10 16.57
C GLY A 223 -5.78 -10.12 17.06
N GLY A 224 -6.97 -10.63 17.38
CA GLY A 224 -8.09 -9.87 17.93
C GLY A 224 -9.26 -9.74 16.98
N ASP A 225 -10.23 -8.94 17.41
CA ASP A 225 -11.55 -8.87 16.76
C ASP A 225 -11.53 -8.27 15.34
N THR A 226 -10.45 -7.57 14.96
CA THR A 226 -10.28 -7.06 13.58
C THR A 226 -9.93 -8.14 12.57
N VAL A 227 -9.60 -9.37 13.01
CA VAL A 227 -9.20 -10.45 12.11
C VAL A 227 -10.42 -11.00 11.38
N ALA A 228 -10.33 -11.07 10.05
CA ALA A 228 -11.38 -11.54 9.15
C ALA A 228 -11.80 -13.01 9.42
N ALA A 229 -12.98 -13.40 8.96
CA ALA A 229 -13.45 -14.78 9.09
C ALA A 229 -12.57 -15.80 8.35
N GLY A 230 -11.87 -15.38 7.30
CA GLY A 230 -11.00 -16.21 6.49
C GLY A 230 -11.15 -15.94 5.01
N TYR A 231 -10.73 -16.92 4.21
CA TYR A 231 -10.91 -16.87 2.76
C TYR A 231 -12.07 -17.76 2.32
N LEU A 232 -12.86 -17.25 1.38
CA LEU A 232 -14.00 -17.98 0.83
C LEU A 232 -13.54 -19.19 -0.01
N ASP A 233 -12.53 -19.00 -0.87
CA ASP A 233 -12.16 -19.94 -1.93
C ASP A 233 -10.71 -20.47 -1.82
N ALA A 234 -10.11 -20.46 -0.62
CA ALA A 234 -8.72 -20.88 -0.45
C ALA A 234 -8.53 -21.81 0.76
N PRO A 235 -9.05 -23.05 0.69
CA PRO A 235 -8.95 -24.01 1.80
C PRO A 235 -7.51 -24.39 2.13
N GLU A 236 -6.56 -24.27 1.18
CA GLU A 236 -5.13 -24.49 1.36
C GLU A 236 -4.47 -23.44 2.27
N ALA A 237 -5.14 -22.30 2.46
CA ALA A 237 -4.66 -21.22 3.33
C ALA A 237 -5.20 -21.32 4.77
N ARG A 238 -5.68 -22.50 5.20
CA ARG A 238 -6.23 -22.72 6.55
C ARG A 238 -5.25 -22.40 7.67
N ASP A 239 -3.96 -22.65 7.47
CA ASP A 239 -2.91 -22.33 8.45
C ASP A 239 -2.62 -20.82 8.57
N THR A 240 -3.23 -20.01 7.71
CA THR A 240 -3.10 -18.55 7.73
C THR A 240 -3.92 -17.93 8.85
N PHE A 241 -5.09 -18.51 9.15
CA PHE A 241 -5.93 -18.12 10.27
C PHE A 241 -5.97 -19.26 11.28
N PHE A 242 -5.83 -18.93 12.56
CA PHE A 242 -5.91 -19.90 13.65
C PHE A 242 -6.50 -19.24 14.89
N GLU A 243 -6.91 -20.05 15.87
CA GLU A 243 -7.41 -19.60 17.15
C GLU A 243 -6.49 -20.11 18.26
N GLU A 244 -6.13 -19.25 19.18
CA GLU A 244 -5.33 -19.57 20.36
C GLU A 244 -5.80 -18.74 21.55
N ASP A 245 -6.10 -19.40 22.67
CA ASP A 245 -6.61 -18.78 23.90
C ASP A 245 -7.86 -17.91 23.71
N GLY A 246 -8.74 -18.31 22.79
CA GLY A 246 -9.96 -17.56 22.45
C GLY A 246 -9.72 -16.32 21.61
N VAL A 247 -8.51 -16.10 21.12
CA VAL A 247 -8.15 -15.01 20.21
C VAL A 247 -7.96 -15.57 18.80
N ARG A 248 -8.59 -14.92 17.83
CA ARG A 248 -8.39 -15.23 16.41
C ARG A 248 -7.14 -14.54 15.91
N TRP A 249 -6.28 -15.27 15.23
CA TRP A 249 -4.99 -14.82 14.71
C TRP A 249 -4.92 -14.94 13.20
N TYR A 250 -4.24 -13.97 12.59
CA TYR A 250 -3.78 -13.98 11.21
C TYR A 250 -2.26 -14.05 11.16
N ARG A 251 -1.72 -15.08 10.52
CA ARG A 251 -0.29 -15.23 10.26
C ARG A 251 0.06 -14.52 8.97
N THR A 252 0.78 -13.42 9.07
CA THR A 252 1.21 -12.66 7.91
C THR A 252 2.43 -13.28 7.22
N ASN A 253 2.75 -12.84 6.01
CA ASN A 253 4.03 -13.10 5.37
C ASN A 253 5.06 -11.98 5.63
N ASP A 254 4.75 -11.05 6.54
CA ASP A 254 5.63 -9.94 6.85
C ASP A 254 6.54 -10.30 8.03
N LEU A 255 7.79 -9.85 7.96
CA LEU A 255 8.76 -9.92 9.05
C LEU A 255 8.72 -8.62 9.85
N GLY A 256 8.92 -8.70 11.15
CA GLY A 256 8.89 -7.53 12.01
C GLY A 256 9.63 -7.73 13.32
N THR A 257 9.73 -6.66 14.09
CA THR A 257 10.24 -6.64 15.45
C THR A 257 9.33 -5.81 16.34
N MET A 258 9.25 -6.18 17.62
CA MET A 258 8.59 -5.39 18.65
C MET A 258 9.64 -4.75 19.54
N ASP A 259 9.50 -3.46 19.82
CA ASP A 259 10.34 -2.80 20.82
C ASP A 259 9.80 -3.01 22.26
N ALA A 260 10.53 -2.48 23.25
CA ALA A 260 10.17 -2.59 24.65
C ALA A 260 8.86 -1.86 25.01
N ASP A 261 8.45 -0.89 24.20
CA ASP A 261 7.21 -0.13 24.36
C ASP A 261 6.03 -0.76 23.63
N GLY A 262 6.22 -1.95 23.02
CA GLY A 262 5.20 -2.68 22.29
C GLY A 262 4.91 -2.11 20.90
N ARG A 263 5.84 -1.36 20.30
CA ARG A 263 5.69 -0.85 18.94
C ARG A 263 6.22 -1.85 17.92
N LEU A 264 5.41 -2.11 16.90
CA LEU A 264 5.79 -2.93 15.76
C LEU A 264 6.60 -2.12 14.74
N THR A 265 7.74 -2.67 14.34
CA THR A 265 8.47 -2.25 13.14
C THR A 265 8.41 -3.37 12.12
N VAL A 266 7.80 -3.12 10.96
CA VAL A 266 7.76 -4.06 9.84
C VAL A 266 9.04 -3.94 9.05
N LEU A 267 9.75 -5.07 8.86
CA LEU A 267 11.06 -5.14 8.20
C LEU A 267 10.97 -5.49 6.71
N GLY A 268 9.80 -5.95 6.27
CA GLY A 268 9.55 -6.40 4.90
C GLY A 268 8.87 -7.76 4.86
N ARG A 269 8.81 -8.37 3.69
CA ARG A 269 8.14 -9.66 3.52
C ARG A 269 9.14 -10.83 3.60
N ALA A 270 8.69 -11.95 4.15
CA ALA A 270 9.49 -13.17 4.22
C ALA A 270 9.81 -13.76 2.83
N ASP A 271 8.90 -13.58 1.87
CA ASP A 271 9.07 -13.97 0.48
C ASP A 271 9.92 -12.96 -0.34
N ASP A 272 10.28 -11.82 0.23
CA ASP A 272 11.18 -10.81 -0.34
C ASP A 272 12.62 -10.91 0.17
N VAL A 273 12.95 -11.95 0.95
CA VAL A 273 14.33 -12.22 1.34
C VAL A 273 15.09 -12.80 0.15
N ILE A 274 16.12 -12.08 -0.28
CA ILE A 274 16.99 -12.49 -1.39
C ILE A 274 18.12 -13.34 -0.82
N ILE A 275 18.29 -14.55 -1.34
CA ILE A 275 19.40 -15.44 -0.94
C ILE A 275 20.47 -15.40 -2.02
N THR A 276 21.51 -14.60 -1.79
CA THR A 276 22.63 -14.42 -2.73
C THR A 276 23.92 -14.96 -2.13
N GLY A 277 24.55 -15.94 -2.79
CA GLY A 277 25.78 -16.56 -2.29
C GLY A 277 25.68 -17.11 -0.85
N GLY A 278 24.50 -17.58 -0.45
CA GLY A 278 24.24 -18.08 0.91
C GLY A 278 23.93 -16.99 1.95
N VAL A 279 23.99 -15.70 1.59
CA VAL A 279 23.66 -14.58 2.45
C VAL A 279 22.21 -14.20 2.28
N LYS A 280 21.47 -14.04 3.38
CA LYS A 280 20.08 -13.54 3.40
C LYS A 280 20.07 -12.00 3.40
N ILE A 281 19.49 -11.41 2.38
CA ILE A 281 19.38 -9.96 2.19
C ILE A 281 17.91 -9.58 2.22
N SER A 282 17.54 -8.60 3.04
CA SER A 282 16.21 -7.99 3.01
C SER A 282 16.11 -7.05 1.81
N ALA A 283 15.20 -7.34 0.87
CA ALA A 283 14.92 -6.43 -0.25
C ALA A 283 14.45 -5.05 0.23
N ALA A 284 13.64 -5.01 1.30
CA ALA A 284 13.16 -3.77 1.89
C ALA A 284 14.30 -2.90 2.45
N HIS A 285 15.29 -3.52 3.11
CA HIS A 285 16.46 -2.79 3.60
C HIS A 285 17.30 -2.20 2.45
N VAL A 286 17.54 -2.99 1.41
CA VAL A 286 18.24 -2.49 0.21
C VAL A 286 17.46 -1.34 -0.42
N GLN A 287 16.14 -1.48 -0.58
CA GLN A 287 15.25 -0.44 -1.11
C GLN A 287 15.41 0.87 -0.32
N GLU A 288 15.29 0.81 1.02
CA GLU A 288 15.48 1.98 1.89
C GLU A 288 16.85 2.66 1.67
N GLU A 289 17.90 1.85 1.53
CA GLU A 289 19.24 2.39 1.27
C GLU A 289 19.36 3.04 -0.12
N LEU A 290 18.68 2.50 -1.15
CA LEU A 290 18.68 3.13 -2.48
C LEU A 290 17.91 4.46 -2.47
N GLU A 291 16.80 4.53 -1.78
CA GLU A 291 15.95 5.73 -1.67
C GLU A 291 16.60 6.89 -0.92
N LYS A 292 17.68 6.63 -0.12
CA LYS A 292 18.51 7.67 0.48
C LYS A 292 19.45 8.37 -0.52
N SER A 293 19.49 7.92 -1.76
CA SER A 293 20.37 8.48 -2.78
C SER A 293 19.73 9.66 -3.48
N ASP A 294 20.50 10.74 -3.70
CA ASP A 294 20.03 11.92 -4.42
C ASP A 294 19.50 11.54 -5.81
N GLY A 295 18.36 12.08 -6.17
CA GLY A 295 17.69 11.83 -7.45
C GLY A 295 16.85 10.54 -7.50
N VAL A 296 16.90 9.68 -6.48
CA VAL A 296 16.01 8.51 -6.38
C VAL A 296 14.72 8.92 -5.66
N THR A 297 13.59 8.82 -6.35
CA THR A 297 12.26 9.14 -5.80
C THR A 297 11.56 7.93 -5.21
N ALA A 298 11.83 6.74 -5.77
CA ALA A 298 11.36 5.47 -5.26
C ALA A 298 12.23 4.33 -5.79
N ALA A 299 12.25 3.21 -5.09
CA ALA A 299 12.92 1.99 -5.55
C ALA A 299 12.04 0.76 -5.30
N PHE A 300 12.26 -0.26 -6.12
CA PHE A 300 11.75 -1.61 -5.90
C PHE A 300 12.92 -2.58 -6.04
N VAL A 301 13.10 -3.45 -5.05
CA VAL A 301 14.22 -4.41 -5.01
C VAL A 301 13.67 -5.83 -4.98
N ALA A 302 14.28 -6.71 -5.77
CA ALA A 302 13.92 -8.12 -5.83
C ALA A 302 15.16 -9.00 -6.10
N GLY A 303 15.04 -10.29 -5.77
CA GLY A 303 15.98 -11.30 -6.22
C GLY A 303 15.65 -11.74 -7.65
N VAL A 304 16.64 -11.76 -8.52
CA VAL A 304 16.56 -12.37 -9.86
C VAL A 304 17.40 -13.65 -9.90
N PRO A 305 17.03 -14.68 -10.69
CA PRO A 305 17.81 -15.90 -10.79
C PRO A 305 19.25 -15.60 -11.25
N SER A 306 20.23 -16.23 -10.60
CA SER A 306 21.65 -16.08 -10.94
C SER A 306 22.35 -17.44 -10.88
N ALA A 307 23.00 -17.82 -11.97
CA ALA A 307 23.75 -19.08 -12.04
C ALA A 307 24.92 -19.15 -11.04
N GLU A 308 25.52 -18.00 -10.71
CA GLU A 308 26.66 -17.89 -9.80
C GLU A 308 26.24 -17.83 -8.32
N TRP A 309 25.13 -17.10 -8.03
CA TRP A 309 24.77 -16.73 -6.66
C TRP A 309 23.45 -17.37 -6.16
N GLY A 310 22.76 -18.17 -7.02
CA GLY A 310 21.40 -18.63 -6.80
C GLY A 310 20.40 -17.50 -7.09
N GLN A 311 20.51 -16.38 -6.37
CA GLN A 311 19.83 -15.13 -6.67
C GLN A 311 20.83 -13.97 -6.69
N ALA A 312 20.57 -12.97 -7.52
CA ALA A 312 21.26 -11.69 -7.50
C ALA A 312 20.29 -10.57 -7.09
N VAL A 313 20.78 -9.58 -6.35
CA VAL A 313 19.98 -8.38 -6.02
C VAL A 313 19.78 -7.57 -7.29
N ALA A 314 18.53 -7.25 -7.61
CA ALA A 314 18.16 -6.38 -8.72
C ALA A 314 17.25 -5.24 -8.24
N ALA A 315 17.36 -4.07 -8.85
CA ALA A 315 16.59 -2.89 -8.49
C ALA A 315 15.94 -2.24 -9.71
N TYR A 316 14.66 -1.90 -9.57
CA TYR A 316 13.92 -1.00 -10.44
C TYR A 316 13.84 0.35 -9.72
N VAL A 317 14.33 1.42 -10.32
CA VAL A 317 14.54 2.71 -9.63
C VAL A 317 13.82 3.81 -10.38
N ALA A 318 12.98 4.56 -9.67
CA ALA A 318 12.38 5.78 -10.17
C ALA A 318 13.31 6.97 -9.89
N LEU A 319 13.57 7.77 -10.91
CA LEU A 319 14.45 8.93 -10.84
C LEU A 319 13.66 10.23 -11.01
N ALA A 320 14.05 11.28 -10.30
CA ALA A 320 13.49 12.62 -10.46
C ALA A 320 13.75 13.17 -11.88
N ASP A 321 12.85 14.02 -12.38
CA ASP A 321 13.00 14.71 -13.65
C ASP A 321 14.31 15.53 -13.68
N GLY A 322 15.14 15.26 -14.70
CA GLY A 322 16.48 15.89 -14.85
C GLY A 322 17.65 14.94 -14.58
N ALA A 323 17.44 13.76 -14.04
CA ALA A 323 18.40 12.67 -14.04
C ALA A 323 18.19 11.88 -15.34
N THR A 324 18.82 12.34 -16.40
CA THR A 324 18.88 11.88 -17.80
C THR A 324 18.25 10.53 -18.14
N GLU A 325 17.33 10.54 -19.13
CA GLU A 325 16.78 9.35 -19.78
C GLU A 325 17.88 8.47 -20.39
N PRO A 326 17.79 7.12 -20.24
CA PRO A 326 18.53 6.22 -21.11
C PRO A 326 17.85 6.24 -22.49
N GLY A 327 18.60 6.63 -23.53
CA GLY A 327 18.12 6.80 -24.89
C GLY A 327 17.26 5.67 -25.41
N ALA A 328 15.99 5.98 -25.69
CA ALA A 328 15.20 5.30 -26.69
C ALA A 328 15.75 5.73 -28.06
N THR A 329 16.58 4.90 -28.68
CA THR A 329 16.94 5.07 -30.10
C THR A 329 15.73 4.76 -30.98
N GLU A 330 15.00 5.79 -31.35
CA GLU A 330 14.21 5.76 -32.61
C GLU A 330 15.16 5.91 -33.78
N PRO A 331 15.01 5.15 -34.86
CA PRO A 331 15.88 5.26 -36.05
C PRO A 331 15.43 6.42 -36.94
N GLY A 332 16.24 7.47 -37.01
CA GLY A 332 16.23 8.40 -38.12
C GLY A 332 16.06 9.88 -37.82
N ALA A 333 17.13 10.58 -37.46
CA ALA A 333 17.40 11.95 -37.92
C ALA A 333 18.85 12.36 -37.51
N ALA A 334 19.56 12.93 -38.51
CA ALA A 334 20.97 13.27 -38.45
C ALA A 334 21.30 14.43 -37.47
N ALA A 335 22.51 14.36 -36.89
CA ALA A 335 23.14 15.29 -35.96
C ALA A 335 23.32 16.71 -36.49
N PRO A 336 23.57 17.71 -35.59
CA PRO A 336 24.93 18.21 -35.58
C PRO A 336 25.58 18.26 -34.20
N ALA A 337 26.89 18.12 -34.22
CA ALA A 337 27.81 18.09 -33.10
C ALA A 337 27.93 19.43 -32.35
N ALA A 338 27.97 19.36 -30.98
CA ALA A 338 28.73 20.30 -30.17
C ALA A 338 29.05 19.66 -28.81
N ALA A 339 30.31 19.50 -28.58
CA ALA A 339 31.16 19.45 -27.39
C ALA A 339 30.56 19.18 -25.99
N GLY A 340 30.91 18.01 -25.40
CA GLY A 340 31.64 17.91 -24.13
C GLY A 340 30.86 18.13 -22.85
N THR A 341 30.22 17.09 -22.31
CA THR A 341 30.35 16.64 -20.93
C THR A 341 29.92 15.17 -20.91
N GLU A 342 30.79 14.28 -20.42
CA GLU A 342 30.53 12.86 -20.23
C GLU A 342 29.50 12.71 -19.10
N THR A 343 28.23 12.73 -19.43
CA THR A 343 27.16 12.27 -18.57
C THR A 343 27.01 10.78 -18.82
N GLY A 344 27.73 9.95 -18.04
CA GLY A 344 27.56 8.50 -18.06
C GLY A 344 26.12 8.13 -17.77
N ASP A 345 25.68 6.96 -18.30
CA ASP A 345 24.36 6.35 -18.02
C ASP A 345 24.07 6.43 -16.50
N PRO A 346 22.99 7.09 -16.08
CA PRO A 346 22.64 7.24 -14.65
C PRO A 346 22.63 5.91 -13.89
N ALA A 347 22.23 4.84 -14.53
CA ALA A 347 22.24 3.49 -13.94
C ALA A 347 23.67 3.03 -13.64
N VAL A 348 24.65 3.38 -14.46
CA VAL A 348 26.08 3.03 -14.26
C VAL A 348 26.66 3.84 -13.11
N VAL A 349 26.39 5.14 -13.07
CA VAL A 349 26.86 6.03 -11.99
C VAL A 349 26.29 5.61 -10.63
N LEU A 350 25.00 5.30 -10.58
CA LEU A 350 24.33 4.81 -9.38
C LEU A 350 24.87 3.45 -8.96
N LYS A 351 25.13 2.56 -9.89
CA LYS A 351 25.68 1.22 -9.64
C LYS A 351 27.02 1.30 -8.94
N ASP A 352 27.95 2.15 -9.43
CA ASP A 352 29.26 2.31 -8.82
C ASP A 352 29.19 2.97 -7.43
N LYS A 353 28.29 3.96 -7.25
CA LYS A 353 28.04 4.62 -5.96
C LYS A 353 27.50 3.61 -4.94
N TRP A 354 26.53 2.80 -5.34
CA TRP A 354 25.92 1.80 -4.46
C TRP A 354 26.86 0.63 -4.19
N HIS A 355 27.63 0.18 -5.16
CA HIS A 355 28.61 -0.89 -4.94
C HIS A 355 29.64 -0.49 -3.85
N ARG A 356 30.11 0.74 -3.87
CA ARG A 356 31.04 1.25 -2.83
C ARG A 356 30.38 1.37 -1.46
N ARG A 357 29.09 1.77 -1.40
CA ARG A 357 28.37 2.02 -0.14
C ARG A 357 27.78 0.74 0.46
N LEU A 358 27.24 -0.15 -0.35
CA LEU A 358 26.45 -1.28 0.07
C LEU A 358 27.16 -2.63 -0.08
N GLY A 359 28.27 -2.68 -0.81
CA GLY A 359 29.04 -3.92 -1.01
C GLY A 359 28.20 -5.06 -1.60
N LEU A 360 28.04 -6.15 -0.88
CA LEU A 360 27.25 -7.31 -1.30
C LEU A 360 25.75 -7.03 -1.44
N LEU A 361 25.26 -6.02 -0.76
CA LEU A 361 23.84 -5.58 -0.83
C LEU A 361 23.54 -4.79 -2.11
N ALA A 362 24.57 -4.32 -2.82
CA ALA A 362 24.41 -3.50 -4.01
C ALA A 362 23.72 -4.29 -5.15
N PRO A 363 22.73 -3.70 -5.82
CA PRO A 363 22.09 -4.33 -6.97
C PRO A 363 23.09 -4.65 -8.09
N LYS A 364 23.07 -5.88 -8.58
CA LYS A 364 23.85 -6.32 -9.75
C LYS A 364 23.20 -5.87 -11.06
N THR A 365 21.86 -5.75 -11.06
CA THR A 365 21.05 -5.30 -12.18
C THR A 365 20.23 -4.12 -11.74
N ILE A 366 20.28 -3.02 -12.49
CA ILE A 366 19.52 -1.79 -12.21
C ILE A 366 18.75 -1.42 -13.48
N LEU A 367 17.45 -1.17 -13.33
CA LEU A 367 16.60 -0.59 -14.34
C LEU A 367 16.11 0.76 -13.82
N ALA A 368 16.52 1.84 -14.48
CA ALA A 368 16.06 3.19 -14.18
C ALA A 368 14.84 3.56 -15.03
N ALA A 369 13.87 4.24 -14.45
CA ALA A 369 12.65 4.71 -15.08
C ALA A 369 12.17 6.03 -14.44
N PRO A 370 11.26 6.79 -15.09
CA PRO A 370 10.68 7.99 -14.47
C PRO A 370 9.84 7.68 -13.24
N GLU A 371 9.16 6.53 -13.22
CA GLU A 371 8.29 6.09 -12.12
C GLU A 371 8.29 4.57 -11.98
N LEU A 372 7.87 4.07 -10.82
CA LEU A 372 7.62 2.64 -10.63
C LEU A 372 6.36 2.21 -11.39
N LEU A 373 6.31 0.94 -11.81
CA LEU A 373 5.09 0.36 -12.35
C LEU A 373 4.09 0.16 -11.21
N MET A 374 2.87 0.67 -11.40
CA MET A 374 1.83 0.66 -10.38
C MET A 374 0.59 -0.11 -10.84
N LEU A 375 -0.01 -0.85 -9.92
CA LEU A 375 -1.33 -1.45 -10.09
C LEU A 375 -2.44 -0.37 -9.96
N PRO A 376 -3.66 -0.65 -10.44
CA PRO A 376 -4.79 0.29 -10.32
C PRO A 376 -5.12 0.70 -8.87
N ASN A 377 -4.72 -0.11 -7.88
CA ASN A 377 -4.89 0.17 -6.44
C ASN A 377 -3.81 1.08 -5.85
N GLY A 378 -2.90 1.60 -6.67
CA GLY A 378 -1.79 2.45 -6.23
C GLY A 378 -0.65 1.72 -5.54
N LYS A 379 -0.63 0.38 -5.55
CA LYS A 379 0.49 -0.44 -5.08
C LYS A 379 1.48 -0.72 -6.21
N PRO A 380 2.78 -0.91 -5.91
CA PRO A 380 3.76 -1.32 -6.90
C PRO A 380 3.37 -2.63 -7.59
N ASP A 381 3.43 -2.65 -8.93
CA ASP A 381 3.25 -3.88 -9.72
C ASP A 381 4.52 -4.71 -9.69
N ARG A 382 4.64 -5.50 -8.63
CA ARG A 382 5.83 -6.34 -8.36
C ARG A 382 6.09 -7.35 -9.47
N LEU A 383 5.06 -7.99 -10.01
CA LEU A 383 5.20 -9.02 -11.04
C LEU A 383 5.74 -8.43 -12.34
N ALA A 384 5.19 -7.30 -12.77
CA ALA A 384 5.67 -6.61 -13.96
C ALA A 384 7.12 -6.11 -13.78
N MET A 385 7.47 -5.55 -12.63
CA MET A 385 8.84 -5.08 -12.37
C MET A 385 9.83 -6.25 -12.28
N ILE A 386 9.50 -7.34 -11.60
CA ILE A 386 10.34 -8.56 -11.56
C ILE A 386 10.54 -9.11 -12.97
N GLY A 387 9.49 -9.19 -13.78
CA GLY A 387 9.58 -9.65 -15.17
C GLY A 387 10.59 -8.82 -15.99
N ARG A 388 10.54 -7.48 -15.86
CA ARG A 388 11.50 -6.59 -16.54
C ARG A 388 12.92 -6.74 -16.01
N LEU A 389 13.10 -6.91 -14.69
CA LEU A 389 14.41 -7.12 -14.07
C LEU A 389 15.04 -8.45 -14.51
N ASN A 390 14.24 -9.52 -14.60
CA ASN A 390 14.70 -10.83 -15.09
C ASN A 390 15.17 -10.72 -16.55
N ALA A 391 14.35 -10.13 -17.42
CA ALA A 391 14.70 -9.95 -18.85
C ALA A 391 16.00 -9.13 -19.03
N LEU A 392 16.19 -8.08 -18.21
CA LEU A 392 17.41 -7.28 -18.24
C LEU A 392 18.62 -8.03 -17.67
N HIS A 393 18.42 -8.93 -16.70
CA HIS A 393 19.48 -9.71 -16.09
C HIS A 393 19.97 -10.86 -16.99
N GLU A 394 19.05 -11.52 -17.68
CA GLU A 394 19.33 -12.61 -18.65
C GLU A 394 19.96 -12.11 -19.95
N GLY A 395 19.69 -10.85 -20.33
CA GLY A 395 20.26 -10.22 -21.52
C GLY A 395 21.70 -9.71 -21.36
N LYS A 396 22.31 -9.88 -20.17
CA LYS A 396 23.72 -9.57 -19.87
C LYS A 396 24.59 -10.80 -19.88
#